data_cac351037a3b1cb9ee36f53f735fabf3
#
_entry.id   cac351037a3b1cb9ee36f53f735fabf3
#
_cell.length_a   1.000
_cell.length_b   1.000
_cell.length_c   1.000
_cell.angle_alpha   90.00
_cell.angle_beta   90.00
_cell.angle_gamma   90.00
#
_symmetry.space_group_name_H-M   'P 1'
#
loop_
_entity.id
_entity.type
_entity.pdbx_description
1 polymer ?
#
loop_
_entity_poly.entity_id
_entity_poly.type
_entity_poly.pdbx_seq_one_letter_code
_entity_poly.pdbx_strand_id
1 'polypeptide(L)'
;MSAQVPAQAPNASAAPAIVRTACPGGGAHDTCGFLRVPLDRRLPDGRKIRIYFELRSRADRSRPPASTVLSVEGGPGFSTTADRSARIQLWRPLSARRDLLLVDLRGTGRSDPLDCTAFRRHILGYIDRAARCAAELGTARDFYDTSQSVQDLAAVLGALRVGRVDLYGDSYGSYAAQAFALRYPHKLRSLVLDGTYQLPGSDPALADLAASTRSGLRLACGRRPGCPAGREDPVKVVAGLVARVRRDPIVGTAPDGDGTPTHVRLDEDALVQVMMSGFYDQAVWRDIFAAARSAKAGDTRPLLRLAAETVTTDGPNGDPRLYSESLYLAVICHDYPELWSPSTPVAQRPAEVRAALAAYPAGTFAPFSAAAWTGTDFEGALACLRWPSPARTDPPAPPGAAYPRVPTLILNGDLDNITPLADATVVAHRFPRSTLVDVENSGHVTALLDQNDCASVIYLHFVSTLSPGDTSCASRTPEVRVVPAFARSAAAVPPARAGRRDRSTILDRRVASTAAQTVADALQRWWVNYDGTGVGLRGGRWSYSGGNLMTFVFHRDSFVPGVAVSGTARWVYTTGRVRANLVVRAGGVLEHLRMRWSLQVRAAMADIDGHADGRPLHAHMLAP
;
A
#
# COMPACT_ATOMS: atom_id res chain seq x y z
N MET A 1 -31.95 -66.13 -18.06
CA MET A 1 -31.00 -65.34 -18.86
C MET A 1 -31.28 -63.87 -18.58
N SER A 2 -30.54 -63.29 -17.62
CA SER A 2 -30.66 -61.87 -17.28
C SER A 2 -29.58 -61.11 -18.01
N ALA A 3 -29.97 -60.20 -18.89
CA ALA A 3 -29.06 -59.35 -19.64
C ALA A 3 -28.57 -58.23 -18.73
N GLN A 4 -27.25 -58.20 -18.47
CA GLN A 4 -26.57 -57.07 -17.82
C GLN A 4 -26.44 -55.91 -18.82
N VAL A 5 -27.00 -54.75 -18.45
CA VAL A 5 -26.80 -53.46 -19.12
C VAL A 5 -25.38 -52.96 -18.75
N PRO A 6 -24.51 -52.61 -19.71
CA PRO A 6 -23.20 -52.07 -19.38
C PRO A 6 -23.34 -50.68 -18.79
N ALA A 7 -22.68 -50.43 -17.66
CA ALA A 7 -22.56 -49.12 -17.03
C ALA A 7 -21.80 -48.17 -18.01
N GLN A 8 -22.46 -47.10 -18.42
CA GLN A 8 -21.84 -46.02 -19.15
C GLN A 8 -20.77 -45.34 -18.28
N ALA A 9 -19.55 -45.29 -18.77
CA ALA A 9 -18.46 -44.52 -18.17
C ALA A 9 -18.86 -43.02 -18.10
N PRO A 10 -18.54 -42.31 -17.02
CA PRO A 10 -18.86 -40.89 -16.92
C PRO A 10 -18.16 -40.13 -18.04
N ASN A 11 -18.93 -39.39 -18.84
CA ASN A 11 -18.43 -38.49 -19.87
C ASN A 11 -17.32 -37.60 -19.29
N ALA A 12 -16.11 -37.70 -19.81
CA ALA A 12 -15.05 -36.80 -19.53
C ALA A 12 -15.51 -35.39 -19.93
N SER A 13 -15.79 -34.57 -18.91
CA SER A 13 -16.14 -33.16 -19.11
C SER A 13 -15.07 -32.52 -19.99
N ALA A 14 -15.43 -31.99 -21.14
CA ALA A 14 -14.53 -31.29 -22.03
C ALA A 14 -13.82 -30.19 -21.25
N ALA A 15 -12.50 -30.11 -21.38
CA ALA A 15 -11.71 -29.06 -20.68
C ALA A 15 -12.31 -27.68 -21.02
N PRO A 16 -12.49 -26.79 -20.04
CA PRO A 16 -13.14 -25.51 -20.26
C PRO A 16 -12.39 -24.71 -21.33
N ALA A 17 -13.13 -24.28 -22.36
CA ALA A 17 -12.54 -23.62 -23.52
C ALA A 17 -12.08 -22.20 -23.15
N ILE A 18 -10.81 -21.87 -23.46
CA ILE A 18 -10.25 -20.53 -23.39
C ILE A 18 -10.79 -19.71 -24.57
N VAL A 19 -11.33 -18.52 -24.27
CA VAL A 19 -11.64 -17.51 -25.28
C VAL A 19 -10.46 -16.54 -25.34
N ARG A 20 -9.67 -16.61 -26.41
CA ARG A 20 -8.47 -15.78 -26.59
C ARG A 20 -8.82 -14.34 -26.94
N THR A 21 -8.00 -13.38 -26.48
CA THR A 21 -8.07 -11.96 -26.83
C THR A 21 -6.68 -11.41 -27.09
N ALA A 22 -6.59 -10.20 -27.67
CA ALA A 22 -5.32 -9.50 -27.77
C ALA A 22 -4.74 -9.18 -26.38
N CYS A 23 -3.42 -9.33 -26.22
CA CYS A 23 -2.70 -8.97 -25.00
C CYS A 23 -2.39 -7.47 -25.00
N PRO A 24 -2.83 -6.69 -24.00
CA PRO A 24 -2.47 -5.28 -23.90
C PRO A 24 -0.95 -5.10 -23.77
N GLY A 25 -0.31 -4.40 -24.72
CA GLY A 25 1.15 -4.24 -24.75
C GLY A 25 1.94 -5.55 -24.85
N GLY A 26 1.32 -6.60 -25.39
CA GLY A 26 1.93 -7.92 -25.46
C GLY A 26 2.76 -8.17 -26.71
N GLY A 27 3.66 -9.16 -26.63
CA GLY A 27 4.44 -9.68 -27.74
C GLY A 27 3.70 -10.79 -28.54
N ALA A 28 4.26 -11.20 -29.66
CA ALA A 28 3.67 -12.19 -30.57
C ALA A 28 3.42 -13.57 -29.93
N HIS A 29 4.05 -13.85 -28.82
CA HIS A 29 3.98 -15.16 -28.13
C HIS A 29 3.16 -15.14 -26.85
N ASP A 30 2.66 -13.97 -26.45
CA ASP A 30 1.82 -13.85 -25.26
C ASP A 30 0.44 -14.43 -25.53
N THR A 31 -0.17 -14.96 -24.48
CA THR A 31 -1.53 -15.51 -24.55
C THR A 31 -2.41 -14.85 -23.52
N CYS A 32 -3.41 -14.12 -23.96
CA CYS A 32 -4.40 -13.48 -23.11
C CYS A 32 -5.80 -14.00 -23.44
N GLY A 33 -6.68 -13.98 -22.46
CA GLY A 33 -8.05 -14.46 -22.70
C GLY A 33 -8.86 -14.63 -21.43
N PHE A 34 -9.98 -15.30 -21.63
CA PHE A 34 -10.93 -15.60 -20.57
C PHE A 34 -11.13 -17.10 -20.44
N LEU A 35 -11.18 -17.57 -19.20
CA LEU A 35 -11.68 -18.89 -18.86
C LEU A 35 -13.08 -18.75 -18.28
N ARG A 36 -14.07 -19.53 -18.77
CA ARG A 36 -15.40 -19.59 -18.15
C ARG A 36 -15.37 -20.61 -17.01
N VAL A 37 -15.79 -20.18 -15.82
CA VAL A 37 -15.91 -21.02 -14.62
C VAL A 37 -17.31 -20.91 -14.03
N PRO A 38 -17.83 -21.93 -13.32
CA PRO A 38 -19.09 -21.80 -12.59
C PRO A 38 -18.98 -20.73 -11.50
N LEU A 39 -20.02 -19.93 -11.33
CA LEU A 39 -20.12 -19.02 -10.17
C LEU A 39 -20.14 -19.85 -8.87
N ASP A 40 -21.05 -20.83 -8.78
CA ASP A 40 -21.06 -21.87 -7.74
C ASP A 40 -20.46 -23.16 -8.32
N ARG A 41 -19.31 -23.59 -7.79
CA ARG A 41 -18.63 -24.80 -8.29
C ARG A 41 -19.36 -26.10 -8.01
N ARG A 42 -20.35 -26.09 -7.09
CA ARG A 42 -21.24 -27.24 -6.86
C ARG A 42 -22.29 -27.40 -7.96
N LEU A 43 -22.52 -26.33 -8.74
CA LEU A 43 -23.42 -26.28 -9.85
C LEU A 43 -22.66 -26.05 -11.17
N PRO A 44 -21.92 -27.07 -11.67
CA PRO A 44 -21.00 -26.90 -12.79
C PRO A 44 -21.72 -26.45 -14.08
N ASP A 45 -23.00 -26.73 -14.24
CA ASP A 45 -23.84 -26.31 -15.38
C ASP A 45 -24.64 -25.03 -15.09
N GLY A 46 -24.53 -24.46 -13.89
CA GLY A 46 -25.17 -23.21 -13.49
C GLY A 46 -24.56 -21.97 -14.14
N ARG A 47 -24.86 -20.81 -13.53
CA ARG A 47 -24.31 -19.50 -13.96
C ARG A 47 -22.79 -19.56 -14.05
N LYS A 48 -22.26 -19.11 -15.20
CA LYS A 48 -20.80 -18.99 -15.43
C LYS A 48 -20.36 -17.53 -15.33
N ILE A 49 -19.14 -17.35 -14.85
CA ILE A 49 -18.39 -16.08 -14.88
C ILE A 49 -17.11 -16.26 -15.70
N ARG A 50 -16.50 -15.15 -16.08
CA ARG A 50 -15.25 -15.14 -16.85
C ARG A 50 -14.09 -14.79 -15.93
N ILE A 51 -12.99 -15.50 -16.05
CA ILE A 51 -11.73 -15.21 -15.38
C ILE A 51 -10.73 -14.77 -16.44
N TYR A 52 -10.27 -13.55 -16.37
CA TYR A 52 -9.28 -12.97 -17.28
C TYR A 52 -7.86 -13.30 -16.84
N PHE A 53 -7.01 -13.60 -17.82
CA PHE A 53 -5.60 -13.86 -17.58
C PHE A 53 -4.72 -13.30 -18.70
N GLU A 54 -3.45 -13.01 -18.36
CA GLU A 54 -2.37 -12.63 -19.27
C GLU A 54 -1.16 -13.50 -19.00
N LEU A 55 -0.82 -14.40 -19.95
CA LEU A 55 0.41 -15.19 -19.91
C LEU A 55 1.45 -14.52 -20.80
N ARG A 56 2.46 -13.91 -20.17
CA ARG A 56 3.61 -13.29 -20.83
C ARG A 56 4.70 -14.32 -21.00
N SER A 57 5.12 -14.52 -22.24
CA SER A 57 6.08 -15.53 -22.59
C SER A 57 7.53 -15.09 -22.29
N ARG A 58 8.31 -16.02 -21.79
CA ARG A 58 9.75 -15.85 -21.64
C ARG A 58 10.46 -15.64 -22.99
N ALA A 59 11.66 -15.05 -22.96
CA ALA A 59 12.44 -14.76 -24.16
C ALA A 59 13.03 -16.04 -24.79
N ASP A 60 13.67 -16.93 -23.99
CA ASP A 60 14.21 -18.21 -24.47
C ASP A 60 13.11 -19.28 -24.53
N ARG A 61 12.62 -19.55 -25.73
CA ARG A 61 11.61 -20.57 -26.00
C ARG A 61 12.18 -21.88 -26.51
N SER A 62 13.49 -21.98 -26.70
CA SER A 62 14.16 -23.21 -27.16
C SER A 62 14.06 -24.35 -26.16
N ARG A 63 13.73 -24.05 -24.89
CA ARG A 63 13.61 -25.00 -23.78
C ARG A 63 12.27 -24.77 -23.04
N PRO A 64 11.77 -25.76 -22.31
CA PRO A 64 10.65 -25.54 -21.40
C PRO A 64 10.92 -24.41 -20.41
N PRO A 65 9.89 -23.72 -19.88
CA PRO A 65 10.09 -22.72 -18.85
C PRO A 65 10.74 -23.34 -17.61
N ALA A 66 11.67 -22.61 -16.98
CA ALA A 66 12.21 -23.02 -15.68
C ALA A 66 11.10 -23.04 -14.61
N SER A 67 10.14 -22.12 -14.73
CA SER A 67 8.86 -22.05 -14.02
C SER A 67 8.01 -20.95 -14.64
N THR A 68 6.77 -20.81 -14.17
CA THR A 68 5.90 -19.66 -14.41
C THR A 68 5.74 -18.89 -13.09
N VAL A 69 5.99 -17.59 -13.10
CA VAL A 69 5.63 -16.71 -11.97
C VAL A 69 4.14 -16.42 -12.09
N LEU A 70 3.35 -16.82 -11.11
CA LEU A 70 1.95 -16.46 -10.97
C LEU A 70 1.86 -15.30 -9.97
N SER A 71 1.33 -14.16 -10.39
CA SER A 71 1.18 -12.98 -9.53
C SER A 71 -0.29 -12.71 -9.25
N VAL A 72 -0.61 -12.44 -7.97
CA VAL A 72 -1.96 -12.16 -7.46
C VAL A 72 -1.91 -10.88 -6.63
N GLU A 73 -2.81 -9.94 -6.97
CA GLU A 73 -2.94 -8.61 -6.36
C GLU A 73 -3.72 -8.66 -5.05
N GLY A 74 -3.54 -7.62 -4.25
CA GLY A 74 -4.19 -7.38 -2.97
C GLY A 74 -5.58 -6.74 -3.02
N GLY A 75 -5.89 -6.02 -1.98
CA GLY A 75 -7.15 -5.39 -1.66
C GLY A 75 -7.82 -6.11 -0.48
N PRO A 76 -8.76 -7.05 -0.65
CA PRO A 76 -9.28 -7.61 -1.91
C PRO A 76 -9.96 -6.56 -2.78
N GLY A 77 -10.04 -6.83 -4.09
CA GLY A 77 -10.76 -5.94 -5.01
C GLY A 77 -9.91 -5.29 -6.09
N PHE A 78 -8.59 -5.16 -5.91
CA PHE A 78 -7.70 -4.65 -6.93
C PHE A 78 -7.53 -5.64 -8.09
N SER A 79 -7.32 -5.08 -9.29
CA SER A 79 -7.07 -5.84 -10.50
C SER A 79 -5.59 -6.11 -10.68
N THR A 80 -5.17 -7.37 -10.70
CA THR A 80 -3.79 -7.77 -11.00
C THR A 80 -3.31 -7.23 -12.35
N THR A 81 -4.20 -7.20 -13.36
CA THR A 81 -3.83 -6.74 -14.70
C THR A 81 -3.88 -5.23 -14.88
N ALA A 82 -4.51 -4.48 -13.98
CA ALA A 82 -4.41 -3.02 -13.95
C ALA A 82 -2.99 -2.57 -13.58
N ASP A 83 -2.35 -3.28 -12.67
CA ASP A 83 -0.97 -3.03 -12.22
C ASP A 83 0.11 -3.81 -13.00
N ARG A 84 -0.23 -4.29 -14.21
CA ARG A 84 0.67 -5.13 -15.03
C ARG A 84 2.05 -4.52 -15.26
N SER A 85 2.16 -3.20 -15.33
CA SER A 85 3.43 -2.52 -15.63
C SER A 85 4.45 -2.74 -14.52
N ALA A 86 4.07 -2.58 -13.27
CA ALA A 86 4.93 -2.82 -12.11
C ALA A 86 5.31 -4.30 -12.02
N ARG A 87 4.35 -5.21 -12.22
CA ARG A 87 4.59 -6.67 -12.18
C ARG A 87 5.50 -7.14 -13.31
N ILE A 88 5.35 -6.61 -14.53
CA ILE A 88 6.26 -6.87 -15.64
C ILE A 88 7.66 -6.32 -15.33
N GLN A 89 7.77 -5.14 -14.71
CA GLN A 89 9.05 -4.58 -14.31
C GLN A 89 9.77 -5.47 -13.29
N LEU A 90 9.07 -5.92 -12.25
CA LEU A 90 9.61 -6.83 -11.24
C LEU A 90 10.02 -8.19 -11.84
N TRP A 91 9.22 -8.75 -12.77
CA TRP A 91 9.50 -10.01 -13.43
C TRP A 91 10.60 -9.93 -14.50
N ARG A 92 10.82 -8.77 -15.13
CA ARG A 92 11.72 -8.61 -16.30
C ARG A 92 13.10 -9.26 -16.14
N PRO A 93 13.80 -9.21 -14.99
CA PRO A 93 15.06 -9.91 -14.82
C PRO A 93 14.96 -11.44 -14.92
N LEU A 94 13.78 -12.01 -14.69
CA LEU A 94 13.50 -13.45 -14.78
C LEU A 94 13.04 -13.88 -16.18
N SER A 95 12.69 -12.91 -17.05
CA SER A 95 12.00 -13.13 -18.33
C SER A 95 12.80 -13.95 -19.35
N ALA A 96 14.11 -14.13 -19.16
CA ALA A 96 14.89 -15.00 -20.05
C ALA A 96 14.37 -16.46 -20.00
N ARG A 97 13.98 -16.97 -18.83
CA ARG A 97 13.71 -18.38 -18.58
C ARG A 97 12.34 -18.69 -17.95
N ARG A 98 11.60 -17.66 -17.50
CA ARG A 98 10.32 -17.83 -16.79
C ARG A 98 9.22 -17.03 -17.46
N ASP A 99 8.06 -17.66 -17.59
CA ASP A 99 6.83 -16.99 -18.00
C ASP A 99 6.25 -16.19 -16.81
N LEU A 100 5.44 -15.17 -17.11
CA LEU A 100 4.64 -14.44 -16.11
C LEU A 100 3.17 -14.67 -16.40
N LEU A 101 2.42 -15.11 -15.40
CA LEU A 101 0.96 -15.25 -15.46
C LEU A 101 0.32 -14.26 -14.49
N LEU A 102 -0.46 -13.34 -15.04
CA LEU A 102 -1.31 -12.41 -14.31
C LEU A 102 -2.75 -12.89 -14.41
N VAL A 103 -3.46 -12.94 -13.30
CA VAL A 103 -4.87 -13.36 -13.27
C VAL A 103 -5.66 -12.35 -12.44
N ASP A 104 -6.67 -11.75 -13.04
CA ASP A 104 -7.68 -11.01 -12.28
C ASP A 104 -8.55 -12.01 -11.52
N LEU A 105 -8.63 -11.88 -10.21
CA LEU A 105 -9.50 -12.73 -9.41
C LEU A 105 -10.97 -12.49 -9.78
N ARG A 106 -11.86 -13.44 -9.47
CA ARG A 106 -13.30 -13.28 -9.73
C ARG A 106 -13.84 -11.99 -9.15
N GLY A 107 -14.61 -11.25 -9.91
CA GLY A 107 -15.19 -9.98 -9.49
C GLY A 107 -14.23 -8.79 -9.50
N THR A 108 -13.01 -8.93 -10.06
CA THR A 108 -12.05 -7.83 -10.23
C THR A 108 -11.70 -7.61 -11.70
N GLY A 109 -11.15 -6.45 -12.00
CA GLY A 109 -10.51 -6.17 -13.28
C GLY A 109 -11.37 -6.49 -14.48
N ARG A 110 -10.89 -7.41 -15.31
CA ARG A 110 -11.61 -7.92 -16.49
C ARG A 110 -12.35 -9.23 -16.19
N SER A 111 -12.29 -9.72 -14.95
CA SER A 111 -12.97 -10.96 -14.50
C SER A 111 -14.37 -10.69 -13.96
N ASP A 112 -15.23 -10.08 -14.80
CA ASP A 112 -16.61 -9.69 -14.47
C ASP A 112 -16.67 -8.91 -13.15
N PRO A 113 -16.10 -7.68 -13.08
CA PRO A 113 -15.96 -6.91 -11.84
C PRO A 113 -17.31 -6.68 -11.18
N LEU A 114 -17.38 -6.85 -9.86
CA LEU A 114 -18.54 -6.48 -9.08
C LEU A 114 -18.64 -4.95 -8.96
N ASP A 115 -19.84 -4.43 -9.14
CA ASP A 115 -20.08 -3.00 -9.21
C ASP A 115 -21.49 -2.66 -8.72
N CYS A 116 -21.62 -2.48 -7.41
CA CYS A 116 -22.89 -2.08 -6.82
C CYS A 116 -23.17 -0.59 -7.04
N THR A 117 -24.41 -0.27 -7.43
CA THR A 117 -24.84 1.12 -7.64
C THR A 117 -24.73 1.97 -6.38
N ALA A 118 -24.81 1.34 -5.21
CA ALA A 118 -24.64 1.99 -3.91
C ALA A 118 -23.27 2.69 -3.74
N PHE A 119 -22.21 2.19 -4.39
CA PHE A 119 -20.87 2.79 -4.32
C PHE A 119 -20.60 3.84 -5.40
N ARG A 120 -21.45 3.95 -6.40
CA ARG A 120 -21.37 5.02 -7.41
C ARG A 120 -21.93 6.35 -6.91
N ARG A 121 -22.66 6.35 -5.78
CA ARG A 121 -23.34 7.52 -5.21
C ARG A 121 -23.02 7.64 -3.72
N HIS A 122 -22.24 8.63 -3.35
CA HIS A 122 -21.80 8.86 -1.96
C HIS A 122 -22.87 9.59 -1.08
N ILE A 123 -24.13 9.17 -1.15
CA ILE A 123 -25.24 9.80 -0.41
C ILE A 123 -25.55 9.13 0.94
N LEU A 124 -24.87 8.02 1.24
CA LEU A 124 -25.06 7.24 2.48
C LEU A 124 -23.72 6.97 3.15
N GLY A 125 -23.73 6.71 4.46
CA GLY A 125 -22.57 6.19 5.16
C GLY A 125 -22.13 4.81 4.64
N TYR A 126 -20.86 4.46 4.88
CA TYR A 126 -20.22 3.26 4.32
C TYR A 126 -20.98 1.97 4.65
N ILE A 127 -21.36 1.75 5.92
CA ILE A 127 -22.12 0.58 6.39
C ILE A 127 -23.48 0.44 5.67
N ASP A 128 -24.15 1.57 5.38
CA ASP A 128 -25.44 1.56 4.68
C ASP A 128 -25.26 1.27 3.18
N ARG A 129 -24.17 1.76 2.57
CA ARG A 129 -23.79 1.41 1.20
C ARG A 129 -23.47 -0.09 1.10
N ALA A 130 -22.73 -0.65 2.07
CA ALA A 130 -22.45 -2.07 2.16
C ALA A 130 -23.74 -2.92 2.24
N ALA A 131 -24.68 -2.53 3.10
CA ALA A 131 -25.96 -3.22 3.22
C ALA A 131 -26.78 -3.22 1.91
N ARG A 132 -26.79 -2.09 1.19
CA ARG A 132 -27.45 -1.98 -0.13
C ARG A 132 -26.76 -2.84 -1.19
N CYS A 133 -25.42 -2.82 -1.22
CA CYS A 133 -24.66 -3.67 -2.13
C CYS A 133 -24.94 -5.16 -1.88
N ALA A 134 -25.00 -5.58 -0.61
CA ALA A 134 -25.38 -6.96 -0.27
C ALA A 134 -26.76 -7.34 -0.82
N ALA A 135 -27.74 -6.41 -0.77
CA ALA A 135 -29.08 -6.61 -1.31
C ALA A 135 -29.07 -6.67 -2.86
N GLU A 136 -28.27 -5.82 -3.53
CA GLU A 136 -28.12 -5.82 -4.99
C GLU A 136 -27.49 -7.13 -5.48
N LEU A 137 -26.47 -7.64 -4.81
CA LEU A 137 -25.81 -8.90 -5.16
C LEU A 137 -26.68 -10.14 -4.86
N GLY A 138 -27.60 -10.03 -3.92
CA GLY A 138 -28.44 -11.15 -3.49
C GLY A 138 -27.58 -12.32 -3.00
N THR A 139 -28.01 -13.56 -3.31
CA THR A 139 -27.26 -14.79 -2.93
C THR A 139 -25.95 -14.96 -3.71
N ALA A 140 -25.75 -14.24 -4.81
CA ALA A 140 -24.52 -14.33 -5.59
C ALA A 140 -23.29 -13.87 -4.79
N ARG A 141 -23.45 -12.97 -3.81
CA ARG A 141 -22.35 -12.47 -2.95
C ARG A 141 -21.61 -13.61 -2.25
N ASP A 142 -22.30 -14.71 -1.89
CA ASP A 142 -21.72 -15.84 -1.17
C ASP A 142 -20.76 -16.70 -2.00
N PHE A 143 -20.55 -16.36 -3.28
CA PHE A 143 -19.66 -17.07 -4.20
C PHE A 143 -18.45 -16.25 -4.64
N TYR A 144 -18.25 -15.06 -4.03
CA TYR A 144 -17.10 -14.22 -4.27
C TYR A 144 -16.18 -14.23 -3.03
N ASP A 145 -15.77 -15.44 -2.66
CA ASP A 145 -14.89 -15.73 -1.53
C ASP A 145 -13.49 -16.17 -1.99
N THR A 146 -12.55 -16.24 -1.08
CA THR A 146 -11.16 -16.66 -1.36
C THR A 146 -11.08 -18.12 -1.82
N SER A 147 -11.87 -19.01 -1.25
CA SER A 147 -11.88 -20.42 -1.65
C SER A 147 -12.23 -20.59 -3.13
N GLN A 148 -13.27 -19.90 -3.60
CA GLN A 148 -13.67 -19.91 -5.01
C GLN A 148 -12.59 -19.27 -5.89
N SER A 149 -11.97 -18.16 -5.45
CA SER A 149 -10.92 -17.45 -6.17
C SER A 149 -9.69 -18.33 -6.40
N VAL A 150 -9.21 -19.06 -5.40
CA VAL A 150 -8.03 -19.94 -5.56
C VAL A 150 -8.34 -21.19 -6.40
N GLN A 151 -9.59 -21.66 -6.41
CA GLN A 151 -10.03 -22.70 -7.32
C GLN A 151 -10.04 -22.21 -8.78
N ASP A 152 -10.35 -20.93 -9.02
CA ASP A 152 -10.24 -20.32 -10.35
C ASP A 152 -8.80 -20.26 -10.81
N LEU A 153 -7.85 -19.86 -9.95
CA LEU A 153 -6.43 -19.89 -10.26
C LEU A 153 -5.99 -21.30 -10.68
N ALA A 154 -6.40 -22.32 -9.93
CA ALA A 154 -6.08 -23.72 -10.26
C ALA A 154 -6.68 -24.15 -11.60
N ALA A 155 -7.89 -23.68 -11.93
CA ALA A 155 -8.55 -23.94 -13.22
C ALA A 155 -7.83 -23.26 -14.38
N VAL A 156 -7.39 -21.99 -14.22
CA VAL A 156 -6.59 -21.27 -15.22
C VAL A 156 -5.27 -21.99 -15.48
N LEU A 157 -4.55 -22.40 -14.43
CA LEU A 157 -3.31 -23.18 -14.57
C LEU A 157 -3.55 -24.50 -15.32
N GLY A 158 -4.64 -25.19 -15.03
CA GLY A 158 -5.04 -26.43 -15.73
C GLY A 158 -5.36 -26.19 -17.21
N ALA A 159 -6.17 -25.18 -17.53
CA ALA A 159 -6.57 -24.83 -18.88
C ALA A 159 -5.38 -24.39 -19.76
N LEU A 160 -4.43 -23.67 -19.18
CA LEU A 160 -3.19 -23.25 -19.84
C LEU A 160 -2.10 -24.33 -19.85
N ARG A 161 -2.34 -25.49 -19.19
CA ARG A 161 -1.36 -26.56 -19.00
C ARG A 161 -0.06 -26.06 -18.36
N VAL A 162 -0.16 -25.08 -17.45
CA VAL A 162 0.95 -24.58 -16.66
C VAL A 162 1.28 -25.59 -15.55
N GLY A 163 2.55 -25.95 -15.43
CA GLY A 163 3.03 -26.85 -14.39
C GLY A 163 3.07 -26.19 -13.00
N ARG A 164 4.12 -26.47 -12.24
CA ARG A 164 4.32 -25.82 -10.93
C ARG A 164 4.75 -24.36 -11.12
N VAL A 165 4.17 -23.49 -10.28
CA VAL A 165 4.41 -22.04 -10.32
C VAL A 165 5.24 -21.54 -9.15
N ASP A 166 5.91 -20.42 -9.33
CA ASP A 166 6.37 -19.54 -8.27
C ASP A 166 5.23 -18.54 -8.02
N LEU A 167 4.49 -18.72 -6.93
CA LEU A 167 3.34 -17.87 -6.61
C LEU A 167 3.79 -16.67 -5.79
N TYR A 168 3.57 -15.47 -6.32
CA TYR A 168 3.77 -14.20 -5.63
C TYR A 168 2.40 -13.61 -5.31
N GLY A 169 2.14 -13.34 -4.04
CA GLY A 169 0.95 -12.65 -3.55
C GLY A 169 1.34 -11.50 -2.64
N ASP A 170 0.81 -10.32 -2.94
CA ASP A 170 1.00 -9.12 -2.14
C ASP A 170 -0.29 -8.72 -1.42
N SER A 171 -0.17 -8.19 -0.18
CA SER A 171 -1.33 -7.77 0.60
C SER A 171 -2.36 -8.89 0.74
N TYR A 172 -3.66 -8.65 0.45
CA TYR A 172 -4.65 -9.74 0.37
C TYR A 172 -4.23 -10.86 -0.59
N GLY A 173 -3.45 -10.56 -1.63
CA GLY A 173 -2.88 -11.62 -2.49
C GLY A 173 -2.03 -12.61 -1.71
N SER A 174 -1.40 -12.21 -0.59
CA SER A 174 -0.67 -13.12 0.31
C SER A 174 -1.62 -14.06 1.08
N TYR A 175 -2.81 -13.57 1.44
CA TYR A 175 -3.88 -14.38 2.03
C TYR A 175 -4.39 -15.44 1.04
N ALA A 176 -4.71 -15.01 -0.20
CA ALA A 176 -5.14 -15.90 -1.27
C ALA A 176 -4.04 -16.93 -1.63
N ALA A 177 -2.76 -16.50 -1.62
CA ALA A 177 -1.64 -17.39 -1.90
C ALA A 177 -1.45 -18.46 -0.82
N GLN A 178 -1.67 -18.15 0.45
CA GLN A 178 -1.70 -19.14 1.53
C GLN A 178 -2.87 -20.12 1.35
N ALA A 179 -4.07 -19.62 1.06
CA ALA A 179 -5.24 -20.45 0.77
C ALA A 179 -4.99 -21.40 -0.42
N PHE A 180 -4.33 -20.89 -1.48
CA PHE A 180 -3.91 -21.70 -2.61
C PHE A 180 -2.88 -22.76 -2.21
N ALA A 181 -1.89 -22.41 -1.41
CA ALA A 181 -0.86 -23.32 -0.93
C ALA A 181 -1.43 -24.47 -0.10
N LEU A 182 -2.43 -24.20 0.72
CA LEU A 182 -3.12 -25.21 1.55
C LEU A 182 -4.02 -26.14 0.71
N ARG A 183 -4.59 -25.66 -0.40
CA ARG A 183 -5.47 -26.47 -1.27
C ARG A 183 -4.70 -27.20 -2.37
N TYR A 184 -3.66 -26.57 -2.94
CA TYR A 184 -2.95 -27.05 -4.14
C TYR A 184 -1.42 -27.06 -3.98
N PRO A 185 -0.86 -27.63 -2.89
CA PRO A 185 0.59 -27.56 -2.63
C PRO A 185 1.42 -28.17 -3.77
N HIS A 186 0.91 -29.18 -4.45
CA HIS A 186 1.57 -29.85 -5.57
C HIS A 186 1.72 -28.95 -6.81
N LYS A 187 0.94 -27.86 -6.93
CA LYS A 187 1.07 -26.87 -8.01
C LYS A 187 2.13 -25.80 -7.73
N LEU A 188 2.71 -25.77 -6.54
CA LEU A 188 3.72 -24.79 -6.17
C LEU A 188 5.14 -25.34 -6.35
N ARG A 189 6.02 -24.50 -6.88
CA ARG A 189 7.46 -24.64 -6.81
C ARG A 189 8.00 -23.82 -5.64
N SER A 190 7.53 -22.60 -5.48
CA SER A 190 7.81 -21.71 -4.36
C SER A 190 6.63 -20.78 -4.10
N LEU A 191 6.68 -20.12 -2.92
CA LEU A 191 5.70 -19.16 -2.47
C LEU A 191 6.42 -17.89 -2.03
N VAL A 192 5.92 -16.72 -2.44
CA VAL A 192 6.38 -15.42 -1.96
C VAL A 192 5.17 -14.64 -1.45
N LEU A 193 5.24 -14.19 -0.21
CA LEU A 193 4.23 -13.41 0.49
C LEU A 193 4.85 -12.04 0.80
N ASP A 194 4.24 -10.97 0.31
CA ASP A 194 4.75 -9.61 0.45
C ASP A 194 3.69 -8.70 1.07
N GLY A 195 3.95 -8.14 2.26
CA GLY A 195 2.91 -7.51 3.05
C GLY A 195 1.87 -8.54 3.51
N THR A 196 2.22 -9.34 4.50
CA THR A 196 1.61 -10.66 4.72
C THR A 196 0.45 -10.63 5.70
N TYR A 197 -0.77 -10.90 5.21
CA TYR A 197 -1.92 -11.23 6.06
C TYR A 197 -1.78 -12.64 6.66
N GLN A 198 -2.30 -12.84 7.87
CA GLN A 198 -2.44 -14.18 8.43
C GLN A 198 -3.81 -14.80 8.07
N LEU A 199 -3.86 -16.13 7.92
CA LEU A 199 -5.11 -16.89 7.89
C LEU A 199 -5.51 -17.26 9.34
N PRO A 200 -6.79 -17.15 9.74
CA PRO A 200 -7.97 -16.83 8.92
C PRO A 200 -8.31 -15.34 8.81
N GLY A 201 -7.41 -14.44 9.15
CA GLY A 201 -7.56 -12.99 9.12
C GLY A 201 -6.90 -12.33 10.32
N SER A 202 -6.80 -10.99 10.28
CA SER A 202 -6.32 -10.15 11.37
C SER A 202 -7.30 -10.12 12.54
N ASP A 203 -6.92 -9.46 13.62
CA ASP A 203 -7.81 -9.22 14.75
C ASP A 203 -9.10 -8.50 14.30
N PRO A 204 -10.30 -8.96 14.69
CA PRO A 204 -11.56 -8.40 14.19
C PRO A 204 -11.83 -6.96 14.63
N ALA A 205 -11.13 -6.45 15.67
CA ALA A 205 -11.13 -5.04 16.04
C ALA A 205 -9.92 -4.28 15.52
N LEU A 206 -9.06 -4.91 14.70
CA LEU A 206 -7.82 -4.34 14.18
C LEU A 206 -6.85 -3.89 15.29
N ALA A 207 -6.79 -4.63 16.40
CA ALA A 207 -5.94 -4.31 17.55
C ALA A 207 -4.44 -4.45 17.22
N ASP A 208 -4.09 -5.37 16.35
CA ASP A 208 -2.77 -5.59 15.77
C ASP A 208 -2.30 -4.39 14.92
N LEU A 209 -3.20 -3.80 14.13
CA LEU A 209 -2.93 -2.57 13.36
C LEU A 209 -2.70 -1.37 14.31
N ALA A 210 -3.48 -1.27 15.39
CA ALA A 210 -3.27 -0.24 16.41
C ALA A 210 -1.90 -0.38 17.09
N ALA A 211 -1.48 -1.60 17.37
CA ALA A 211 -0.16 -1.89 17.94
C ALA A 211 0.96 -1.55 16.95
N SER A 212 0.81 -1.92 15.68
CA SER A 212 1.77 -1.61 14.61
C SER A 212 1.88 -0.11 14.36
N THR A 213 0.77 0.64 14.35
CA THR A 213 0.77 2.10 14.26
C THR A 213 1.59 2.74 15.38
N ARG A 214 1.45 2.28 16.62
CA ARG A 214 2.29 2.77 17.74
C ARG A 214 3.77 2.41 17.56
N SER A 215 4.05 1.22 17.04
CA SER A 215 5.42 0.81 16.72
C SER A 215 6.02 1.68 15.62
N GLY A 216 5.29 1.90 14.52
CA GLY A 216 5.70 2.75 13.40
C GLY A 216 6.03 4.19 13.84
N LEU A 217 5.21 4.79 14.72
CA LEU A 217 5.50 6.10 15.30
C LEU A 217 6.86 6.12 16.04
N ARG A 218 7.15 5.08 16.83
CA ARG A 218 8.43 4.99 17.58
C ARG A 218 9.61 4.73 16.65
N LEU A 219 9.46 3.85 15.67
CA LEU A 219 10.51 3.50 14.71
C LEU A 219 10.85 4.70 13.82
N ALA A 220 9.87 5.34 13.21
CA ALA A 220 10.08 6.49 12.33
C ALA A 220 10.80 7.64 13.07
N CYS A 221 10.36 7.95 14.29
CA CYS A 221 10.96 9.00 15.09
C CYS A 221 12.33 8.59 15.66
N GLY A 222 12.45 7.37 16.19
CA GLY A 222 13.67 6.90 16.88
C GLY A 222 14.87 6.74 15.94
N ARG A 223 14.64 6.46 14.68
CA ARG A 223 15.68 6.29 13.66
C ARG A 223 16.16 7.59 13.02
N ARG A 224 15.45 8.70 13.24
CA ARG A 224 15.78 10.00 12.65
C ARG A 224 16.35 10.97 13.67
N PRO A 225 17.61 11.45 13.53
CA PRO A 225 18.15 12.52 14.36
C PRO A 225 17.31 13.79 14.24
N GLY A 226 16.98 14.41 15.38
CA GLY A 226 16.21 15.66 15.40
C GLY A 226 14.71 15.48 15.22
N CYS A 227 14.17 14.28 15.46
CA CYS A 227 12.72 14.08 15.49
C CYS A 227 12.05 15.06 16.47
N PRO A 228 10.91 15.69 16.12
CA PRO A 228 10.21 16.67 16.95
C PRO A 228 9.76 16.15 18.32
N ALA A 229 9.55 14.84 18.49
CA ALA A 229 9.21 14.27 19.79
C ALA A 229 10.35 14.49 20.82
N GLY A 230 11.61 14.61 20.37
CA GLY A 230 12.74 14.81 21.26
C GLY A 230 12.95 13.61 22.19
N ARG A 231 12.79 13.81 23.50
CA ARG A 231 12.86 12.76 24.52
C ARG A 231 11.49 12.20 24.91
N GLU A 232 10.41 12.77 24.40
CA GLU A 232 9.05 12.32 24.65
C GLU A 232 8.75 11.07 23.81
N ASP A 233 7.97 10.12 24.34
CA ASP A 233 7.45 9.02 23.51
C ASP A 233 6.64 9.59 22.33
N PRO A 234 7.00 9.29 21.08
CA PRO A 234 6.30 9.79 19.90
C PRO A 234 4.79 9.55 19.93
N VAL A 235 4.34 8.45 20.55
CA VAL A 235 2.92 8.15 20.73
C VAL A 235 2.22 9.21 21.58
N LYS A 236 2.89 9.79 22.60
CA LYS A 236 2.32 10.87 23.44
C LYS A 236 2.13 12.16 22.66
N VAL A 237 2.98 12.45 21.67
CA VAL A 237 2.79 13.62 20.79
C VAL A 237 1.48 13.49 20.02
N VAL A 238 1.22 12.30 19.46
CA VAL A 238 -0.05 12.00 18.75
C VAL A 238 -1.22 11.96 19.75
N ALA A 239 -1.04 11.39 20.95
CA ALA A 239 -2.07 11.40 21.99
C ALA A 239 -2.53 12.82 22.36
N GLY A 240 -1.59 13.76 22.43
CA GLY A 240 -1.91 15.19 22.65
C GLY A 240 -2.75 15.78 21.50
N LEU A 241 -2.50 15.37 20.27
CA LEU A 241 -3.30 15.76 19.11
C LEU A 241 -4.69 15.13 19.16
N VAL A 242 -4.81 13.83 19.45
CA VAL A 242 -6.09 13.13 19.64
C VAL A 242 -6.94 13.82 20.71
N ALA A 243 -6.35 14.12 21.88
CA ALA A 243 -7.05 14.82 22.95
C ALA A 243 -7.54 16.23 22.54
N ARG A 244 -6.82 16.91 21.65
CA ARG A 244 -7.24 18.20 21.08
C ARG A 244 -8.44 18.04 20.16
N VAL A 245 -8.33 17.16 19.13
CA VAL A 245 -9.38 17.02 18.11
C VAL A 245 -10.69 16.44 18.66
N ARG A 246 -10.63 15.68 19.75
CA ARG A 246 -11.82 15.24 20.50
C ARG A 246 -12.58 16.40 21.11
N ARG A 247 -11.88 17.42 21.64
CA ARG A 247 -12.52 18.58 22.26
C ARG A 247 -12.97 19.61 21.24
N ASP A 248 -12.14 19.82 20.22
CA ASP A 248 -12.31 20.88 19.24
C ASP A 248 -11.71 20.40 17.90
N PRO A 249 -12.52 19.85 16.99
CA PRO A 249 -12.08 19.43 15.68
C PRO A 249 -11.42 20.56 14.90
N ILE A 250 -10.36 20.25 14.18
CA ILE A 250 -9.65 21.23 13.34
C ILE A 250 -10.33 21.27 11.98
N VAL A 251 -10.90 22.43 11.64
CA VAL A 251 -11.61 22.63 10.37
C VAL A 251 -10.88 23.65 9.53
N GLY A 252 -10.78 23.39 8.22
CA GLY A 252 -10.15 24.32 7.28
C GLY A 252 -10.13 23.79 5.85
N THR A 253 -9.52 24.57 4.97
CA THR A 253 -9.28 24.16 3.58
C THR A 253 -7.81 23.98 3.35
N ALA A 254 -7.42 22.87 2.73
CA ALA A 254 -6.05 22.57 2.34
C ALA A 254 -6.05 21.90 0.96
N PRO A 255 -4.94 22.00 0.21
CA PRO A 255 -4.81 21.27 -1.04
C PRO A 255 -4.69 19.76 -0.76
N ASP A 256 -5.38 18.97 -1.56
CA ASP A 256 -5.17 17.53 -1.65
C ASP A 256 -3.89 17.16 -2.42
N GLY A 257 -3.70 15.87 -2.75
CA GLY A 257 -2.52 15.38 -3.46
C GLY A 257 -2.29 16.06 -4.81
N ASP A 258 -3.33 16.43 -5.53
CA ASP A 258 -3.29 17.08 -6.84
C ASP A 258 -3.34 18.62 -6.76
N GLY A 259 -3.38 19.17 -5.55
CA GLY A 259 -3.39 20.59 -5.30
C GLY A 259 -4.79 21.21 -5.32
N THR A 260 -5.86 20.41 -5.40
CA THR A 260 -7.24 20.88 -5.35
C THR A 260 -7.61 21.32 -3.93
N PRO A 261 -8.16 22.54 -3.74
CA PRO A 261 -8.60 22.99 -2.43
C PRO A 261 -9.73 22.12 -1.89
N THR A 262 -9.48 21.40 -0.82
CA THR A 262 -10.41 20.47 -0.20
C THR A 262 -10.76 20.91 1.21
N HIS A 263 -12.06 20.88 1.56
CA HIS A 263 -12.52 21.17 2.90
C HIS A 263 -12.29 19.97 3.80
N VAL A 264 -11.57 20.16 4.88
CA VAL A 264 -11.19 19.13 5.84
C VAL A 264 -11.80 19.44 7.20
N ARG A 265 -12.44 18.44 7.81
CA ARG A 265 -12.77 18.39 9.23
C ARG A 265 -11.96 17.27 9.86
N LEU A 266 -10.92 17.63 10.60
CA LEU A 266 -10.09 16.68 11.31
C LEU A 266 -10.59 16.53 12.74
N ASP A 267 -11.36 15.51 12.97
CA ASP A 267 -11.74 14.95 14.28
C ASP A 267 -10.94 13.67 14.56
N GLU A 268 -11.37 12.90 15.54
CA GLU A 268 -10.65 11.67 15.90
C GLU A 268 -10.71 10.61 14.80
N ASP A 269 -11.89 10.45 14.17
CA ASP A 269 -12.10 9.44 13.11
C ASP A 269 -11.24 9.74 11.88
N ALA A 270 -11.23 11.00 11.44
CA ALA A 270 -10.37 11.45 10.35
C ALA A 270 -8.88 11.30 10.69
N LEU A 271 -8.49 11.50 11.96
CA LEU A 271 -7.10 11.30 12.37
C LEU A 271 -6.71 9.82 12.39
N VAL A 272 -7.63 8.91 12.70
CA VAL A 272 -7.42 7.45 12.52
C VAL A 272 -7.12 7.13 11.06
N GLN A 273 -7.92 7.66 10.12
CA GLN A 273 -7.68 7.45 8.67
C GLN A 273 -6.30 7.96 8.25
N VAL A 274 -5.92 9.17 8.69
CA VAL A 274 -4.57 9.71 8.46
C VAL A 274 -3.49 8.75 8.96
N MET A 275 -3.63 8.20 10.15
CA MET A 275 -2.63 7.30 10.72
C MET A 275 -2.60 5.94 10.01
N MET A 276 -3.76 5.40 9.63
CA MET A 276 -3.84 4.16 8.88
C MET A 276 -3.19 4.27 7.50
N SER A 277 -3.38 5.38 6.79
CA SER A 277 -2.77 5.58 5.46
C SER A 277 -1.23 5.59 5.46
N GLY A 278 -0.59 5.63 6.63
CA GLY A 278 0.86 5.52 6.78
C GLY A 278 1.47 4.24 6.19
N PHE A 279 0.68 3.20 5.94
CA PHE A 279 1.17 1.96 5.34
C PHE A 279 1.70 2.15 3.90
N TYR A 280 1.12 3.06 3.12
CA TYR A 280 1.61 3.46 1.81
C TYR A 280 2.23 4.85 1.81
N ASP A 281 1.61 5.80 2.51
CA ASP A 281 2.03 7.19 2.47
C ASP A 281 3.06 7.51 3.55
N GLN A 282 4.32 7.45 3.18
CA GLN A 282 5.42 7.85 4.08
C GLN A 282 5.33 9.31 4.55
N ALA A 283 4.54 10.19 3.89
CA ALA A 283 4.33 11.56 4.34
C ALA A 283 3.67 11.60 5.73
N VAL A 284 2.86 10.60 6.08
CA VAL A 284 2.28 10.47 7.42
C VAL A 284 3.37 10.36 8.47
N TRP A 285 4.26 9.38 8.34
CA TRP A 285 5.38 9.18 9.28
C TRP A 285 6.35 10.35 9.29
N ARG A 286 6.55 10.99 8.14
CA ARG A 286 7.44 12.13 7.95
C ARG A 286 6.93 13.39 8.66
N ASP A 287 5.65 13.69 8.57
CA ASP A 287 5.09 15.00 8.89
C ASP A 287 4.34 15.04 10.24
N ILE A 288 3.76 13.94 10.70
CA ILE A 288 2.79 13.92 11.81
C ILE A 288 3.32 14.58 13.11
N PHE A 289 4.56 14.33 13.47
CA PHE A 289 5.12 14.87 14.72
C PHE A 289 5.27 16.39 14.68
N ALA A 290 5.83 16.91 13.58
CA ALA A 290 6.00 18.35 13.40
C ALA A 290 4.64 19.04 13.18
N ALA A 291 3.70 18.38 12.47
CA ALA A 291 2.36 18.89 12.24
C ALA A 291 1.55 18.99 13.54
N ALA A 292 1.64 17.98 14.42
CA ALA A 292 1.01 18.00 15.73
C ALA A 292 1.55 19.16 16.61
N ARG A 293 2.87 19.36 16.61
CA ARG A 293 3.49 20.48 17.35
C ARG A 293 3.14 21.84 16.74
N SER A 294 3.10 21.95 15.42
CA SER A 294 2.68 23.14 14.69
C SER A 294 1.22 23.51 15.04
N ALA A 295 0.33 22.53 15.02
CA ALA A 295 -1.07 22.71 15.40
C ALA A 295 -1.22 23.18 16.85
N LYS A 296 -0.45 22.61 17.80
CA LYS A 296 -0.41 23.05 19.19
C LYS A 296 0.04 24.53 19.31
N ALA A 297 0.92 24.99 18.43
CA ALA A 297 1.38 26.38 18.35
C ALA A 297 0.46 27.30 17.52
N GLY A 298 -0.74 26.82 17.12
CA GLY A 298 -1.75 27.60 16.39
C GLY A 298 -1.61 27.59 14.86
N ASP A 299 -0.67 26.84 14.29
CA ASP A 299 -0.54 26.65 12.84
C ASP A 299 -1.03 25.25 12.43
N THR A 300 -2.28 25.18 11.98
CA THR A 300 -2.93 23.92 11.60
C THR A 300 -2.72 23.52 10.14
N ARG A 301 -2.14 24.39 9.31
CA ARG A 301 -2.01 24.15 7.87
C ARG A 301 -1.27 22.86 7.49
N PRO A 302 -0.11 22.51 8.14
CA PRO A 302 0.56 21.26 7.83
C PRO A 302 -0.30 20.03 8.09
N LEU A 303 -1.08 20.05 9.18
CA LEU A 303 -1.94 18.94 9.56
C LEU A 303 -3.18 18.83 8.66
N LEU A 304 -3.79 19.97 8.30
CA LEU A 304 -4.91 20.00 7.36
C LEU A 304 -4.50 19.52 5.97
N ARG A 305 -3.27 19.87 5.49
CA ARG A 305 -2.75 19.33 4.25
C ARG A 305 -2.57 17.82 4.31
N LEU A 306 -1.95 17.31 5.37
CA LEU A 306 -1.77 15.87 5.55
C LEU A 306 -3.13 15.14 5.54
N ALA A 307 -4.13 15.70 6.19
CA ALA A 307 -5.48 15.13 6.17
C ALA A 307 -6.17 15.24 4.79
N ALA A 308 -6.01 16.34 4.07
CA ALA A 308 -6.56 16.48 2.72
C ALA A 308 -5.94 15.47 1.75
N GLU A 309 -4.64 15.21 1.87
CA GLU A 309 -3.91 14.23 1.06
C GLU A 309 -4.36 12.77 1.32
N THR A 310 -4.88 12.46 2.51
CA THR A 310 -5.19 11.08 2.94
C THR A 310 -6.68 10.76 2.97
N VAL A 311 -7.55 11.72 3.30
CA VAL A 311 -9.00 11.50 3.48
C VAL A 311 -9.77 11.58 2.16
N THR A 312 -9.22 12.23 1.14
CA THR A 312 -9.89 12.46 -0.16
C THR A 312 -9.57 11.41 -1.22
N THR A 313 -8.69 10.48 -0.96
CA THR A 313 -8.48 9.36 -1.86
C THR A 313 -9.63 8.36 -1.74
N ASP A 314 -10.81 8.71 -2.27
CA ASP A 314 -11.68 7.69 -2.84
C ASP A 314 -10.77 6.84 -3.74
N GLY A 315 -10.73 5.53 -3.52
CA GLY A 315 -9.88 4.63 -4.29
C GLY A 315 -10.00 4.88 -5.81
N PRO A 316 -9.21 4.27 -6.68
CA PRO A 316 -8.97 4.72 -8.05
C PRO A 316 -10.26 5.04 -8.81
N ASN A 317 -10.65 6.30 -8.80
CA ASN A 317 -11.71 6.97 -9.58
C ASN A 317 -13.06 6.24 -9.73
N GLY A 318 -13.43 5.34 -8.80
CA GLY A 318 -14.70 4.60 -8.86
C GLY A 318 -14.82 3.63 -10.04
N ASP A 319 -13.76 3.34 -10.81
CA ASP A 319 -13.80 2.32 -11.85
C ASP A 319 -13.61 0.93 -11.22
N PRO A 320 -14.66 0.08 -11.19
CA PRO A 320 -14.58 -1.25 -10.57
C PRO A 320 -13.62 -2.19 -11.30
N ARG A 321 -13.10 -1.80 -12.48
CA ARG A 321 -12.04 -2.53 -13.19
C ARG A 321 -10.66 -2.23 -12.64
N LEU A 322 -10.47 -1.16 -11.88
CA LEU A 322 -9.24 -0.88 -11.16
C LEU A 322 -9.33 -1.40 -9.74
N TYR A 323 -10.41 -1.06 -9.04
CA TYR A 323 -10.72 -1.51 -7.69
C TYR A 323 -12.23 -1.71 -7.51
N SER A 324 -12.64 -2.90 -7.09
CA SER A 324 -14.03 -3.24 -6.80
C SER A 324 -14.32 -3.25 -5.31
N GLU A 325 -14.88 -2.15 -4.80
CA GLU A 325 -15.37 -2.05 -3.43
C GLU A 325 -16.41 -3.12 -3.10
N SER A 326 -17.23 -3.47 -4.10
CA SER A 326 -18.25 -4.51 -3.96
C SER A 326 -17.65 -5.90 -3.76
N LEU A 327 -16.53 -6.19 -4.42
CA LEU A 327 -15.80 -7.44 -4.18
C LEU A 327 -15.06 -7.39 -2.84
N TYR A 328 -14.43 -6.27 -2.49
CA TYR A 328 -13.81 -6.10 -1.17
C TYR A 328 -14.77 -6.55 -0.07
N LEU A 329 -15.98 -5.99 -0.04
CA LEU A 329 -17.00 -6.35 0.95
C LEU A 329 -17.45 -7.82 0.85
N ALA A 330 -17.64 -8.34 -0.36
CA ALA A 330 -18.06 -9.73 -0.52
C ALA A 330 -17.03 -10.71 0.06
N VAL A 331 -15.73 -10.41 -0.10
CA VAL A 331 -14.65 -11.24 0.44
C VAL A 331 -14.51 -11.06 1.95
N ILE A 332 -14.35 -9.84 2.45
CA ILE A 332 -14.07 -9.63 3.87
C ILE A 332 -15.24 -10.08 4.74
N CYS A 333 -16.48 -9.82 4.33
CA CYS A 333 -17.68 -10.21 5.06
C CYS A 333 -18.00 -11.72 4.98
N HIS A 334 -17.26 -12.46 4.15
CA HIS A 334 -17.37 -13.92 4.06
C HIS A 334 -16.21 -14.62 4.78
N ASP A 335 -14.98 -14.11 4.63
CA ASP A 335 -13.75 -14.83 4.95
C ASP A 335 -13.10 -14.37 6.26
N TYR A 336 -13.29 -13.12 6.69
CA TYR A 336 -12.59 -12.56 7.83
C TYR A 336 -13.36 -12.74 9.14
N PRO A 337 -12.67 -12.81 10.29
CA PRO A 337 -13.31 -12.87 11.58
C PRO A 337 -14.03 -11.55 11.90
N GLU A 338 -15.18 -11.65 12.56
CA GLU A 338 -16.05 -10.54 12.91
C GLU A 338 -16.17 -10.38 14.42
N LEU A 339 -16.55 -9.18 14.89
CA LEU A 339 -16.81 -8.88 16.30
C LEU A 339 -18.13 -9.48 16.83
N TRP A 340 -18.80 -10.28 16.05
CA TRP A 340 -20.06 -10.95 16.37
C TRP A 340 -20.10 -12.37 15.84
N SER A 341 -20.99 -13.19 16.40
CA SER A 341 -21.20 -14.55 15.88
C SER A 341 -21.85 -14.52 14.49
N PRO A 342 -21.42 -15.36 13.54
CA PRO A 342 -22.07 -15.50 12.24
C PRO A 342 -23.58 -15.80 12.30
N SER A 343 -24.05 -16.41 13.40
CA SER A 343 -25.47 -16.70 13.64
C SER A 343 -26.26 -15.52 14.18
N THR A 344 -25.60 -14.42 14.60
CA THR A 344 -26.25 -13.28 15.22
C THR A 344 -27.05 -12.47 14.20
N PRO A 345 -28.36 -12.27 14.44
CA PRO A 345 -29.19 -11.40 13.62
C PRO A 345 -28.59 -10.00 13.52
N VAL A 346 -28.63 -9.39 12.32
CA VAL A 346 -28.06 -8.06 12.04
C VAL A 346 -28.44 -7.01 13.10
N ALA A 347 -29.70 -6.99 13.54
CA ALA A 347 -30.19 -6.04 14.53
C ALA A 347 -29.53 -6.17 15.92
N GLN A 348 -28.97 -7.33 16.25
CA GLN A 348 -28.32 -7.62 17.55
C GLN A 348 -26.80 -7.43 17.53
N ARG A 349 -26.17 -7.41 16.35
CA ARG A 349 -24.71 -7.27 16.19
C ARG A 349 -24.12 -6.01 16.89
N PRO A 350 -24.77 -4.83 16.89
CA PRO A 350 -24.24 -3.67 17.60
C PRO A 350 -24.07 -3.89 19.11
N ALA A 351 -24.85 -4.79 19.72
CA ALA A 351 -24.68 -5.13 21.13
C ALA A 351 -23.47 -6.06 21.34
N GLU A 352 -23.27 -7.03 20.46
CA GLU A 352 -22.09 -7.92 20.52
C GLU A 352 -20.81 -7.14 20.24
N VAL A 353 -20.79 -6.24 19.26
CA VAL A 353 -19.65 -5.34 19.01
C VAL A 353 -19.26 -4.58 20.28
N ARG A 354 -20.25 -3.94 20.95
CA ARG A 354 -19.95 -3.21 22.19
C ARG A 354 -19.38 -4.13 23.28
N ALA A 355 -19.93 -5.35 23.43
CA ALA A 355 -19.45 -6.31 24.39
C ALA A 355 -18.04 -6.81 24.05
N ALA A 356 -17.76 -7.12 22.78
CA ALA A 356 -16.46 -7.54 22.29
C ALA A 356 -15.39 -6.44 22.51
N LEU A 357 -15.70 -5.20 22.13
CA LEU A 357 -14.78 -4.08 22.34
C LEU A 357 -14.50 -3.78 23.82
N ALA A 358 -15.49 -3.97 24.69
CA ALA A 358 -15.30 -3.81 26.13
C ALA A 358 -14.41 -4.90 26.76
N ALA A 359 -14.25 -6.05 26.11
CA ALA A 359 -13.40 -7.14 26.55
C ALA A 359 -11.90 -6.93 26.23
N TYR A 360 -11.56 -6.01 25.32
CA TYR A 360 -10.16 -5.70 25.03
C TYR A 360 -9.49 -5.02 26.23
N PRO A 361 -8.21 -5.32 26.50
CA PRO A 361 -7.45 -4.65 27.54
C PRO A 361 -7.44 -3.13 27.38
N ALA A 362 -7.47 -2.42 28.52
CA ALA A 362 -7.38 -0.97 28.50
C ALA A 362 -6.12 -0.49 27.75
N GLY A 363 -6.28 0.48 26.86
CA GLY A 363 -5.18 1.04 26.06
C GLY A 363 -4.83 0.25 24.79
N THR A 364 -5.55 -0.83 24.45
CA THR A 364 -5.31 -1.58 23.20
C THR A 364 -5.31 -0.67 21.98
N PHE A 365 -6.25 0.25 21.88
CA PHE A 365 -6.40 1.17 20.76
C PHE A 365 -5.71 2.53 21.00
N ALA A 366 -5.07 2.73 22.16
CA ALA A 366 -4.44 4.02 22.45
C ALA A 366 -3.44 4.43 21.35
N PRO A 367 -3.36 5.74 21.01
CA PRO A 367 -4.00 6.88 21.70
C PRO A 367 -5.46 7.14 21.32
N PHE A 368 -6.04 6.34 20.43
CA PHE A 368 -7.43 6.47 19.95
C PHE A 368 -8.42 5.76 20.86
N SER A 369 -9.69 6.11 20.73
CA SER A 369 -10.79 5.32 21.29
C SER A 369 -11.04 4.07 20.45
N ALA A 370 -11.56 3.01 21.07
CA ALA A 370 -11.98 1.82 20.35
C ALA A 370 -13.04 2.16 19.27
N ALA A 371 -13.96 3.06 19.60
CA ALA A 371 -15.03 3.48 18.67
C ALA A 371 -14.48 4.16 17.42
N ALA A 372 -13.56 5.13 17.54
CA ALA A 372 -12.96 5.80 16.39
C ALA A 372 -12.09 4.82 15.58
N TRP A 373 -11.33 3.96 16.26
CA TRP A 373 -10.46 2.99 15.60
C TRP A 373 -11.22 1.98 14.76
N THR A 374 -12.32 1.42 15.29
CA THR A 374 -13.12 0.41 14.58
C THR A 374 -14.19 0.99 13.67
N GLY A 375 -14.55 2.27 13.86
CA GLY A 375 -15.57 2.97 13.09
C GLY A 375 -15.07 3.65 11.81
N THR A 376 -13.76 3.62 11.55
CA THR A 376 -13.20 4.20 10.32
C THR A 376 -13.77 3.52 9.07
N ASP A 377 -14.02 4.29 8.01
CA ASP A 377 -14.46 3.77 6.72
C ASP A 377 -13.31 3.06 5.97
N PHE A 378 -12.06 3.32 6.36
CA PHE A 378 -10.89 2.69 5.78
C PHE A 378 -10.57 1.38 6.54
N GLU A 379 -10.54 0.24 5.84
CA GLU A 379 -10.34 -1.11 6.41
C GLU A 379 -11.28 -1.43 7.61
N GLY A 380 -12.47 -0.80 7.62
CA GLY A 380 -13.31 -0.71 8.81
C GLY A 380 -13.74 -2.04 9.38
N ALA A 381 -13.39 -2.31 10.64
CA ALA A 381 -13.84 -3.47 11.42
C ALA A 381 -15.37 -3.64 11.44
N LEU A 382 -16.12 -2.58 11.15
CA LEU A 382 -17.58 -2.57 11.14
C LEU A 382 -18.20 -2.56 9.73
N ALA A 383 -17.40 -2.67 8.67
CA ALA A 383 -17.88 -2.66 7.28
C ALA A 383 -19.01 -3.67 7.03
N CYS A 384 -18.91 -4.84 7.65
CA CYS A 384 -19.85 -5.95 7.51
C CYS A 384 -21.01 -5.93 8.50
N LEU A 385 -21.13 -4.91 9.37
CA LEU A 385 -22.12 -4.87 10.46
C LEU A 385 -23.56 -5.13 9.98
N ARG A 386 -23.90 -4.63 8.80
CA ARG A 386 -25.23 -4.78 8.17
C ARG A 386 -25.21 -5.70 6.95
N TRP A 387 -24.09 -6.33 6.65
CA TRP A 387 -23.97 -7.34 5.59
C TRP A 387 -24.58 -8.65 6.08
N PRO A 388 -25.48 -9.32 5.34
CA PRO A 388 -26.04 -10.60 5.77
C PRO A 388 -24.96 -11.67 5.89
N SER A 389 -25.01 -12.48 6.93
CA SER A 389 -24.12 -13.64 7.05
C SER A 389 -24.28 -14.55 5.82
N PRO A 390 -23.19 -15.17 5.34
CA PRO A 390 -23.26 -16.05 4.19
C PRO A 390 -24.15 -17.26 4.52
N ALA A 391 -24.99 -17.64 3.58
CA ALA A 391 -25.86 -18.84 3.72
C ALA A 391 -25.04 -20.13 3.69
N ARG A 392 -23.78 -20.04 3.30
CA ARG A 392 -22.81 -21.15 3.26
C ARG A 392 -21.43 -20.63 3.66
N THR A 393 -20.65 -21.52 4.23
CA THR A 393 -19.23 -21.28 4.52
C THR A 393 -18.39 -22.21 3.66
N ASP A 394 -17.43 -21.65 2.92
CA ASP A 394 -16.36 -22.38 2.25
C ASP A 394 -15.05 -21.71 2.67
N PRO A 395 -14.45 -22.19 3.77
CA PRO A 395 -13.34 -21.49 4.38
C PRO A 395 -12.15 -21.38 3.42
N PRO A 396 -11.36 -20.31 3.49
CA PRO A 396 -10.19 -20.09 2.63
C PRO A 396 -9.22 -21.29 2.62
N ALA A 397 -9.01 -21.91 3.78
CA ALA A 397 -8.24 -23.13 3.91
C ALA A 397 -9.15 -24.34 4.21
N PRO A 398 -8.86 -25.53 3.66
CA PRO A 398 -9.58 -26.74 4.05
C PRO A 398 -9.40 -26.99 5.56
N PRO A 399 -10.47 -27.39 6.29
CA PRO A 399 -10.35 -27.70 7.70
C PRO A 399 -9.26 -28.76 7.97
N GLY A 400 -8.37 -28.48 8.93
CA GLY A 400 -7.27 -29.38 9.29
C GLY A 400 -6.12 -29.44 8.26
N ALA A 401 -6.10 -28.61 7.25
CA ALA A 401 -5.02 -28.58 6.27
C ALA A 401 -3.68 -28.20 6.91
N ALA A 402 -2.65 -29.01 6.69
CA ALA A 402 -1.31 -28.72 7.16
C ALA A 402 -0.58 -27.78 6.18
N TYR A 403 0.16 -26.81 6.73
CA TYR A 403 0.99 -25.92 5.93
C TYR A 403 2.08 -26.71 5.19
N PRO A 404 2.20 -26.54 3.87
CA PRO A 404 3.06 -27.36 3.05
C PRO A 404 4.55 -27.02 3.22
N ARG A 405 5.42 -28.01 2.96
CA ARG A 405 6.89 -27.83 2.95
C ARG A 405 7.39 -27.18 1.65
N VAL A 406 6.68 -26.22 1.11
CA VAL A 406 7.08 -25.44 -0.05
C VAL A 406 8.09 -24.38 0.39
N PRO A 407 9.19 -24.13 -0.35
CA PRO A 407 10.07 -22.99 -0.09
C PRO A 407 9.24 -21.70 -0.09
N THR A 408 9.28 -20.96 1.02
CA THR A 408 8.45 -19.77 1.21
C THR A 408 9.32 -18.58 1.62
N LEU A 409 9.25 -17.50 0.86
CA LEU A 409 9.82 -16.20 1.23
C LEU A 409 8.69 -15.30 1.73
N ILE A 410 8.90 -14.68 2.86
CA ILE A 410 7.99 -13.71 3.46
C ILE A 410 8.73 -12.39 3.56
N LEU A 411 8.22 -11.36 2.90
CA LEU A 411 8.75 -10.00 2.90
C LEU A 411 7.76 -9.10 3.64
N ASN A 412 8.24 -8.29 4.59
CA ASN A 412 7.36 -7.36 5.30
C ASN A 412 8.14 -6.12 5.72
N GLY A 413 7.52 -4.95 5.58
CA GLY A 413 8.06 -3.70 6.10
C GLY A 413 7.75 -3.52 7.58
N ASP A 414 8.67 -2.96 8.35
CA ASP A 414 8.45 -2.71 9.79
C ASP A 414 7.60 -1.45 10.07
N LEU A 415 7.33 -0.65 9.05
CA LEU A 415 6.37 0.46 9.09
C LEU A 415 5.02 0.10 8.46
N ASP A 416 4.85 -1.15 8.06
CA ASP A 416 3.57 -1.65 7.57
C ASP A 416 2.57 -1.75 8.74
N ASN A 417 1.59 -0.87 8.74
CA ASN A 417 0.55 -0.85 9.78
C ASN A 417 -0.82 -1.33 9.28
N ILE A 418 -0.85 -2.00 8.12
CA ILE A 418 -2.03 -2.68 7.59
C ILE A 418 -1.86 -4.20 7.54
N THR A 419 -0.66 -4.69 7.20
CA THR A 419 -0.26 -6.10 7.34
C THR A 419 0.98 -6.15 8.24
N PRO A 420 0.79 -6.10 9.56
CA PRO A 420 1.88 -5.92 10.49
C PRO A 420 2.95 -7.02 10.42
N LEU A 421 4.21 -6.67 10.69
CA LEU A 421 5.31 -7.63 10.82
C LEU A 421 4.99 -8.76 11.84
N ALA A 422 4.15 -8.48 12.84
CA ALA A 422 3.68 -9.48 13.79
C ALA A 422 2.88 -10.59 13.09
N ASP A 423 2.00 -10.26 12.16
CA ASP A 423 1.22 -11.23 11.38
C ASP A 423 2.11 -12.05 10.46
N ALA A 424 3.05 -11.39 9.77
CA ALA A 424 4.07 -12.05 8.97
C ALA A 424 4.90 -13.05 9.79
N THR A 425 5.21 -12.70 11.04
CA THR A 425 5.92 -13.59 11.99
C THR A 425 5.09 -14.84 12.32
N VAL A 426 3.80 -14.69 12.58
CA VAL A 426 2.88 -15.81 12.80
C VAL A 426 2.85 -16.73 11.58
N VAL A 427 2.75 -16.18 10.38
CA VAL A 427 2.74 -16.95 9.12
C VAL A 427 4.06 -17.66 8.90
N ALA A 428 5.18 -17.02 9.21
CA ALA A 428 6.51 -17.62 9.11
C ALA A 428 6.66 -18.88 9.98
N HIS A 429 6.10 -18.86 11.18
CA HIS A 429 6.11 -20.06 12.07
C HIS A 429 5.22 -21.20 11.55
N ARG A 430 4.20 -20.90 10.74
CA ARG A 430 3.30 -21.92 10.18
C ARG A 430 3.90 -22.67 9.00
N PHE A 431 4.69 -22.00 8.14
CA PHE A 431 5.32 -22.64 6.98
C PHE A 431 6.65 -23.30 7.37
N PRO A 432 6.80 -24.63 7.25
CA PRO A 432 8.00 -25.35 7.74
C PRO A 432 9.30 -25.02 6.99
N ARG A 433 9.24 -24.33 5.85
CA ARG A 433 10.38 -23.92 5.03
C ARG A 433 10.29 -22.45 4.63
N SER A 434 9.95 -21.60 5.59
CA SER A 434 9.87 -20.17 5.39
C SER A 434 11.17 -19.45 5.76
N THR A 435 11.38 -18.30 5.14
CA THR A 435 12.31 -17.26 5.57
C THR A 435 11.55 -15.95 5.61
N LEU A 436 11.49 -15.32 6.79
CA LEU A 436 10.97 -13.97 6.98
C LEU A 436 12.12 -12.97 6.84
N VAL A 437 11.91 -11.96 6.02
CA VAL A 437 12.80 -10.80 5.88
C VAL A 437 12.04 -9.56 6.32
N ASP A 438 12.47 -8.99 7.44
CA ASP A 438 12.03 -7.69 7.94
C ASP A 438 12.79 -6.59 7.17
N VAL A 439 12.06 -5.79 6.38
CA VAL A 439 12.64 -4.69 5.60
C VAL A 439 12.46 -3.40 6.39
N GLU A 440 13.53 -2.96 7.07
CA GLU A 440 13.49 -1.75 7.89
C GLU A 440 13.02 -0.52 7.11
N ASN A 441 12.33 0.40 7.78
CA ASN A 441 11.86 1.68 7.22
C ASN A 441 10.97 1.57 5.98
N SER A 442 10.43 0.40 5.71
CA SER A 442 9.56 0.14 4.58
C SER A 442 8.11 -0.03 5.06
N GLY A 443 7.18 0.46 4.24
CA GLY A 443 5.75 0.28 4.44
C GLY A 443 5.23 -0.99 3.77
N HIS A 444 3.99 -0.90 3.29
CA HIS A 444 3.26 -2.02 2.71
C HIS A 444 3.76 -2.40 1.31
N VAL A 445 3.91 -3.71 1.05
CA VAL A 445 4.33 -4.32 -0.22
C VAL A 445 5.75 -3.92 -0.61
N THR A 446 6.72 -4.65 -0.07
CA THR A 446 8.12 -4.25 -0.11
C THR A 446 8.84 -4.53 -1.43
N ALA A 447 8.55 -5.65 -2.12
CA ALA A 447 9.26 -6.00 -3.34
C ALA A 447 8.69 -5.33 -4.60
N LEU A 448 7.36 -5.25 -4.71
CA LEU A 448 6.70 -4.65 -5.88
C LEU A 448 6.88 -3.13 -5.88
N LEU A 449 6.84 -2.50 -4.70
CA LEU A 449 6.98 -1.06 -4.51
C LEU A 449 8.39 -0.65 -4.03
N ASP A 450 9.39 -1.50 -4.28
CA ASP A 450 10.76 -1.30 -3.82
C ASP A 450 11.38 -0.03 -4.40
N GLN A 451 11.81 0.86 -3.53
CA GLN A 451 12.45 2.13 -3.89
C GLN A 451 13.99 2.07 -3.80
N ASN A 452 14.57 0.96 -3.33
CA ASN A 452 16.00 0.87 -3.05
C ASN A 452 16.66 -0.44 -3.53
N ASP A 453 15.97 -1.21 -4.35
CA ASP A 453 16.40 -2.47 -4.96
C ASP A 453 16.77 -3.58 -3.95
N CYS A 454 16.34 -3.48 -2.69
CA CYS A 454 16.66 -4.49 -1.69
C CYS A 454 15.70 -5.68 -1.72
N ALA A 455 14.42 -5.44 -1.45
CA ALA A 455 13.42 -6.50 -1.37
C ALA A 455 13.17 -7.15 -2.74
N SER A 456 13.19 -6.37 -3.81
CA SER A 456 13.09 -6.86 -5.19
C SER A 456 14.26 -7.78 -5.57
N VAL A 457 15.49 -7.45 -5.20
CA VAL A 457 16.66 -8.30 -5.45
C VAL A 457 16.58 -9.60 -4.65
N ILE A 458 16.18 -9.55 -3.38
CA ILE A 458 15.95 -10.75 -2.55
C ILE A 458 14.88 -11.65 -3.18
N TYR A 459 13.75 -11.07 -3.62
CA TYR A 459 12.70 -11.78 -4.36
C TYR A 459 13.24 -12.45 -5.61
N LEU A 460 13.96 -11.73 -6.48
CA LEU A 460 14.51 -12.25 -7.73
C LEU A 460 15.50 -13.38 -7.48
N HIS A 461 16.35 -13.25 -6.47
CA HIS A 461 17.27 -14.28 -6.06
C HIS A 461 16.54 -15.54 -5.57
N PHE A 462 15.51 -15.34 -4.72
CA PHE A 462 14.72 -16.46 -4.19
C PHE A 462 13.97 -17.21 -5.29
N VAL A 463 13.29 -16.53 -6.20
CA VAL A 463 12.61 -17.18 -7.33
C VAL A 463 13.62 -17.93 -8.22
N SER A 464 14.84 -17.42 -8.33
CA SER A 464 15.89 -18.08 -9.14
C SER A 464 16.46 -19.33 -8.48
N THR A 465 16.72 -19.32 -7.17
CA THR A 465 17.54 -20.31 -6.45
C THR A 465 16.80 -21.08 -5.36
N LEU A 466 15.61 -20.64 -4.94
CA LEU A 466 14.85 -21.10 -3.77
C LEU A 466 15.53 -20.79 -2.42
N SER A 467 16.44 -19.83 -2.42
CA SER A 467 17.10 -19.26 -1.24
C SER A 467 17.02 -17.73 -1.31
N PRO A 468 16.80 -17.01 -0.22
CA PRO A 468 16.76 -15.55 -0.24
C PRO A 468 18.14 -14.91 -0.55
N GLY A 469 19.23 -15.64 -0.38
CA GLY A 469 20.59 -15.12 -0.53
C GLY A 469 20.98 -14.17 0.60
N ASP A 470 21.76 -13.14 0.26
CA ASP A 470 22.14 -12.08 1.21
C ASP A 470 20.95 -11.12 1.43
N THR A 471 20.44 -11.09 2.64
CA THR A 471 19.34 -10.21 3.05
C THR A 471 19.82 -9.00 3.85
N SER A 472 21.13 -8.78 3.98
CA SER A 472 21.69 -7.72 4.83
C SER A 472 21.31 -6.29 4.41
N CYS A 473 20.88 -6.09 3.15
CA CYS A 473 20.36 -4.79 2.70
C CYS A 473 19.07 -4.38 3.43
N ALA A 474 18.25 -5.34 3.89
CA ALA A 474 16.98 -5.06 4.55
C ALA A 474 17.14 -4.22 5.84
N SER A 475 18.23 -4.41 6.58
CA SER A 475 18.56 -3.62 7.77
C SER A 475 19.27 -2.28 7.46
N ARG A 476 19.50 -1.97 6.20
CA ARG A 476 20.18 -0.75 5.74
C ARG A 476 19.32 0.19 4.91
N THR A 477 18.03 -0.10 4.75
CA THR A 477 17.11 0.80 4.05
C THR A 477 17.10 2.19 4.70
N PRO A 478 16.99 3.26 3.90
CA PRO A 478 17.00 4.62 4.41
C PRO A 478 15.86 4.87 5.40
N GLU A 479 16.14 5.64 6.43
CA GLU A 479 15.14 6.06 7.41
C GLU A 479 14.11 7.02 6.81
N VAL A 480 12.89 7.03 7.36
CA VAL A 480 11.91 8.08 7.09
C VAL A 480 12.49 9.44 7.49
N ARG A 481 12.47 10.39 6.57
CA ARG A 481 13.06 11.71 6.75
C ARG A 481 12.09 12.64 7.47
N VAL A 482 11.87 12.38 8.76
CA VAL A 482 10.94 13.15 9.60
C VAL A 482 11.27 14.64 9.55
N VAL A 483 10.25 15.46 9.27
CA VAL A 483 10.36 16.92 9.26
C VAL A 483 10.66 17.41 10.68
N PRO A 484 11.74 18.17 10.90
CA PRO A 484 12.09 18.61 12.25
C PRO A 484 11.14 19.67 12.80
N ALA A 485 10.59 20.54 11.95
CA ALA A 485 9.60 21.55 12.30
C ALA A 485 8.97 22.17 11.05
N PHE A 486 7.72 22.61 11.16
CA PHE A 486 7.09 23.51 10.21
C PHE A 486 7.30 24.96 10.65
N ALA A 487 8.47 25.52 10.29
CA ALA A 487 8.86 26.86 10.69
C ALA A 487 7.91 27.93 10.11
N ARG A 488 7.66 29.00 10.90
CA ARG A 488 6.81 30.14 10.51
C ARG A 488 7.60 31.31 9.92
N SER A 489 8.93 31.21 9.88
CA SER A 489 9.83 32.17 9.25
C SER A 489 11.18 31.50 8.95
N ALA A 490 11.93 32.02 8.01
CA ALA A 490 13.29 31.55 7.72
C ALA A 490 14.21 31.62 8.95
N ALA A 491 14.01 32.62 9.82
CA ALA A 491 14.78 32.79 11.05
C ALA A 491 14.63 31.64 12.06
N ALA A 492 13.52 30.89 11.99
CA ALA A 492 13.26 29.74 12.86
C ALA A 492 13.80 28.41 12.30
N VAL A 493 14.27 28.39 11.05
CA VAL A 493 14.83 27.19 10.44
C VAL A 493 16.27 26.97 10.92
N PRO A 494 16.67 25.74 11.32
CA PRO A 494 18.05 25.43 11.62
C PRO A 494 18.95 25.72 10.40
N PRO A 495 20.07 26.46 10.58
CA PRO A 495 20.94 26.76 9.48
C PRO A 495 21.72 25.51 9.02
N ALA A 496 21.96 25.37 7.74
CA ALA A 496 22.93 24.41 7.24
C ALA A 496 24.32 24.73 7.82
N ARG A 497 25.13 23.69 8.05
CA ARG A 497 26.49 23.86 8.58
C ARG A 497 27.39 24.44 7.50
N ALA A 498 28.13 25.49 7.86
CA ALA A 498 29.12 26.10 6.98
C ALA A 498 30.20 25.09 6.59
N GLY A 499 30.48 24.97 5.30
CA GLY A 499 31.61 24.22 4.76
C GLY A 499 32.88 25.07 4.68
N ARG A 500 33.93 24.45 4.14
CA ARG A 500 35.17 25.19 3.83
C ARG A 500 34.89 26.25 2.75
N ARG A 501 35.43 27.46 2.89
CA ARG A 501 35.25 28.62 2.00
C ARG A 501 33.86 29.25 2.00
N ASP A 502 32.97 28.84 2.91
CA ASP A 502 31.68 29.51 3.08
C ASP A 502 31.89 30.95 3.57
N ARG A 503 31.18 31.89 2.96
CA ARG A 503 31.15 33.31 3.38
C ARG A 503 29.73 33.84 3.53
N SER A 504 28.77 32.92 3.54
CA SER A 504 27.36 33.23 3.72
C SER A 504 27.06 33.60 5.19
N THR A 505 25.98 34.32 5.40
CA THR A 505 25.46 34.60 6.75
C THR A 505 24.72 33.38 7.31
N ILE A 506 24.39 33.42 8.59
CA ILE A 506 23.51 32.42 9.23
C ILE A 506 22.14 32.42 8.57
N LEU A 507 21.62 33.61 8.20
CA LEU A 507 20.31 33.73 7.53
C LEU A 507 20.33 33.09 6.14
N ASP A 508 21.40 33.33 5.37
CA ASP A 508 21.55 32.69 4.04
C ASP A 508 21.51 31.16 4.18
N ARG A 509 22.23 30.57 5.15
CA ARG A 509 22.19 29.12 5.36
C ARG A 509 20.85 28.59 5.88
N ARG A 510 20.05 29.40 6.55
CA ARG A 510 18.66 29.06 6.91
C ARG A 510 17.74 29.07 5.70
N VAL A 511 17.92 30.04 4.81
CA VAL A 511 17.19 30.11 3.53
C VAL A 511 17.58 28.93 2.64
N ALA A 512 18.85 28.59 2.56
CA ALA A 512 19.33 27.40 1.84
C ALA A 512 18.76 26.08 2.42
N SER A 513 18.70 25.96 3.74
CA SER A 513 18.02 24.80 4.40
C SER A 513 16.54 24.74 4.04
N THR A 514 15.87 25.90 3.99
CA THR A 514 14.45 25.96 3.60
C THR A 514 14.26 25.52 2.13
N ALA A 515 15.15 25.92 1.23
CA ALA A 515 15.08 25.49 -0.16
C ALA A 515 15.25 23.98 -0.32
N ALA A 516 16.15 23.36 0.44
CA ALA A 516 16.30 21.91 0.46
C ALA A 516 15.02 21.21 0.98
N GLN A 517 14.40 21.73 2.04
CA GLN A 517 13.12 21.23 2.58
C GLN A 517 11.97 21.39 1.58
N THR A 518 11.92 22.51 0.84
CA THR A 518 10.92 22.75 -0.22
C THR A 518 11.02 21.69 -1.32
N VAL A 519 12.24 21.40 -1.80
CA VAL A 519 12.44 20.33 -2.79
C VAL A 519 12.03 18.98 -2.24
N ALA A 520 12.45 18.64 -1.02
CA ALA A 520 12.10 17.36 -0.40
C ALA A 520 10.60 17.20 -0.15
N ASP A 521 9.89 18.29 0.13
CA ASP A 521 8.44 18.31 0.29
C ASP A 521 7.73 17.93 -1.01
N ALA A 522 8.11 18.51 -2.14
CA ALA A 522 7.56 18.16 -3.44
C ALA A 522 7.90 16.72 -3.85
N LEU A 523 9.14 16.26 -3.61
CA LEU A 523 9.54 14.88 -3.87
C LEU A 523 8.70 13.87 -3.08
N GLN A 524 8.39 14.19 -1.82
CA GLN A 524 7.55 13.31 -1.00
C GLN A 524 6.09 13.27 -1.49
N ARG A 525 5.56 14.40 -1.99
CA ARG A 525 4.18 14.47 -2.49
C ARG A 525 3.99 13.88 -3.88
N TRP A 526 5.05 13.55 -4.59
CA TRP A 526 4.96 12.80 -5.84
C TRP A 526 4.11 11.52 -5.70
N TRP A 527 4.20 10.85 -4.56
CA TRP A 527 3.52 9.58 -4.31
C TRP A 527 1.99 9.70 -4.23
N VAL A 528 1.49 10.83 -3.74
CA VAL A 528 0.04 11.12 -3.60
C VAL A 528 -0.49 12.04 -4.70
N ASN A 529 0.34 12.34 -5.73
CA ASN A 529 -0.01 13.24 -6.83
C ASN A 529 -0.15 12.45 -8.13
N TYR A 530 -1.31 12.52 -8.74
CA TYR A 530 -1.63 11.79 -9.98
C TYR A 530 -1.61 12.68 -11.23
N ASP A 531 -1.77 14.00 -11.07
CA ASP A 531 -1.88 14.96 -12.17
C ASP A 531 -0.53 15.53 -12.65
N GLY A 532 0.57 15.23 -11.95
CA GLY A 532 1.90 15.77 -12.28
C GLY A 532 2.10 17.22 -11.85
N THR A 533 1.18 17.81 -11.09
CA THR A 533 1.24 19.18 -10.57
C THR A 533 0.82 19.24 -9.12
N GLY A 534 1.43 20.12 -8.33
CA GLY A 534 1.10 20.30 -6.93
C GLY A 534 1.39 21.71 -6.44
N VAL A 535 1.04 21.98 -5.20
CA VAL A 535 1.22 23.27 -4.54
C VAL A 535 2.07 23.13 -3.28
N GLY A 536 2.86 24.17 -3.01
CA GLY A 536 3.66 24.22 -1.79
C GLY A 536 2.82 24.46 -0.53
N LEU A 537 3.34 24.02 0.61
CA LEU A 537 2.66 24.16 1.91
C LEU A 537 2.22 25.60 2.21
N ARG A 538 3.00 26.60 1.77
CA ARG A 538 2.76 28.03 2.01
C ARG A 538 2.46 28.81 0.71
N GLY A 539 2.14 28.10 -0.36
CA GLY A 539 1.84 28.66 -1.67
C GLY A 539 2.95 28.42 -2.69
N GLY A 540 2.75 28.96 -3.89
CA GLY A 540 3.55 28.58 -5.05
C GLY A 540 3.06 27.25 -5.62
N ARG A 541 3.80 26.71 -6.59
CA ARG A 541 3.44 25.45 -7.25
C ARG A 541 4.67 24.72 -7.77
N TRP A 542 4.53 23.44 -7.95
CA TRP A 542 5.51 22.60 -8.62
C TRP A 542 4.82 21.68 -9.63
N SER A 543 5.60 21.18 -10.57
CA SER A 543 5.15 20.12 -11.48
C SER A 543 6.26 19.11 -11.66
N TYR A 544 5.92 17.89 -12.10
CA TYR A 544 6.91 16.90 -12.44
C TYR A 544 6.57 16.17 -13.74
N SER A 545 7.60 15.62 -14.38
CA SER A 545 7.51 14.78 -15.56
C SER A 545 8.68 13.82 -15.64
N GLY A 546 8.51 12.77 -16.45
CA GLY A 546 9.53 11.75 -16.67
C GLY A 546 9.16 10.39 -16.06
N GLY A 547 10.10 9.47 -16.11
CA GLY A 547 9.97 8.12 -15.55
C GLY A 547 11.13 7.86 -14.58
N ASN A 548 12.11 6.99 -14.93
CA ASN A 548 13.28 6.76 -14.08
C ASN A 548 14.08 8.03 -13.76
N LEU A 549 14.15 8.98 -14.68
CA LEU A 549 14.63 10.34 -14.44
C LEU A 549 13.43 11.28 -14.37
N MET A 550 13.03 11.63 -13.16
CA MET A 550 11.97 12.62 -12.92
C MET A 550 12.58 14.03 -12.84
N THR A 551 11.90 14.97 -13.47
CA THR A 551 12.25 16.39 -13.42
C THR A 551 11.11 17.15 -12.77
N PHE A 552 11.41 17.81 -11.66
CA PHE A 552 10.51 18.72 -10.96
C PHE A 552 10.83 20.16 -11.36
N VAL A 553 9.80 20.97 -11.56
CA VAL A 553 9.89 22.39 -11.86
C VAL A 553 9.15 23.17 -10.78
N PHE A 554 9.84 24.10 -10.13
CA PHE A 554 9.31 24.93 -9.04
C PHE A 554 9.01 26.34 -9.53
N HIS A 555 7.82 26.85 -9.18
CA HIS A 555 7.38 28.21 -9.48
C HIS A 555 6.99 28.93 -8.21
N ARG A 556 7.96 29.65 -7.59
CA ARG A 556 7.79 30.35 -6.31
C ARG A 556 7.20 29.44 -5.22
N ASP A 557 7.57 28.17 -5.27
CA ASP A 557 7.12 27.18 -4.29
C ASP A 557 7.62 27.54 -2.89
N SER A 558 6.79 27.34 -1.87
CA SER A 558 7.07 27.83 -0.54
C SER A 558 6.69 26.79 0.54
N PHE A 559 7.70 26.33 1.27
CA PHE A 559 7.54 25.48 2.46
C PHE A 559 7.51 26.30 3.76
N VAL A 560 8.23 27.43 3.78
CA VAL A 560 8.28 28.36 4.91
C VAL A 560 7.80 29.74 4.44
N PRO A 561 6.92 30.44 5.20
CA PRO A 561 6.42 31.75 4.80
C PRO A 561 7.56 32.74 4.48
N GLY A 562 7.42 33.48 3.39
CA GLY A 562 8.39 34.48 2.96
C GLY A 562 9.63 33.94 2.23
N VAL A 563 9.72 32.61 2.01
CA VAL A 563 10.77 31.99 1.19
C VAL A 563 10.15 31.40 -0.05
N ALA A 564 10.50 31.89 -1.23
CA ALA A 564 10.01 31.47 -2.52
C ALA A 564 11.11 30.79 -3.33
N VAL A 565 10.90 29.54 -3.69
CA VAL A 565 11.84 28.69 -4.43
C VAL A 565 11.37 28.54 -5.88
N SER A 566 12.25 28.79 -6.83
CA SER A 566 12.03 28.57 -8.26
C SER A 566 13.21 27.81 -8.86
N GLY A 567 12.99 27.08 -9.95
CA GLY A 567 14.04 26.32 -10.61
C GLY A 567 13.67 24.87 -10.84
N THR A 568 14.64 23.98 -10.84
CA THR A 568 14.43 22.58 -11.17
C THR A 568 15.13 21.64 -10.19
N ALA A 569 14.52 20.47 -9.94
CA ALA A 569 15.21 19.34 -9.35
C ALA A 569 15.06 18.09 -10.24
N ARG A 570 16.09 17.28 -10.26
CA ARG A 570 16.11 16.00 -10.97
C ARG A 570 16.33 14.89 -9.98
N TRP A 571 15.45 13.89 -10.04
CA TRP A 571 15.53 12.69 -9.22
C TRP A 571 15.67 11.47 -10.13
N VAL A 572 16.75 10.72 -9.96
CA VAL A 572 16.92 9.41 -10.60
C VAL A 572 16.33 8.36 -9.65
N TYR A 573 15.18 7.82 -10.00
CA TYR A 573 14.40 6.92 -9.15
C TYR A 573 15.23 5.69 -8.70
N THR A 574 15.86 4.99 -9.64
CA THR A 574 16.63 3.77 -9.37
C THR A 574 17.88 3.95 -8.52
N THR A 575 18.40 5.17 -8.35
CA THR A 575 19.61 5.46 -7.55
C THR A 575 19.35 6.40 -6.40
N GLY A 576 18.13 6.90 -6.27
CA GLY A 576 17.74 7.90 -5.29
C GLY A 576 18.48 9.24 -5.41
N ARG A 577 19.28 9.46 -6.46
CA ARG A 577 20.08 10.69 -6.60
C ARG A 577 19.22 11.88 -6.94
N VAL A 578 19.30 12.91 -6.10
CA VAL A 578 18.65 14.21 -6.29
C VAL A 578 19.70 15.26 -6.61
N ARG A 579 19.42 16.09 -7.63
CA ARG A 579 20.19 17.30 -7.96
C ARG A 579 19.22 18.43 -8.25
N ALA A 580 19.42 19.58 -7.61
CA ALA A 580 18.58 20.76 -7.80
C ALA A 580 19.41 21.98 -8.20
N ASN A 581 18.85 22.82 -9.08
CA ASN A 581 19.34 24.15 -9.43
C ASN A 581 18.21 25.15 -9.17
N LEU A 582 18.41 26.01 -8.20
CA LEU A 582 17.35 26.83 -7.61
C LEU A 582 17.72 28.30 -7.58
N VAL A 583 16.70 29.13 -7.73
CA VAL A 583 16.73 30.55 -7.39
C VAL A 583 15.78 30.74 -6.21
N VAL A 584 16.28 31.25 -5.09
CA VAL A 584 15.52 31.44 -3.86
C VAL A 584 15.45 32.92 -3.52
N ARG A 585 14.25 33.39 -3.16
CA ARG A 585 13.99 34.77 -2.72
C ARG A 585 13.43 34.76 -1.31
N ALA A 586 14.04 35.49 -0.41
CA ALA A 586 13.62 35.58 0.99
C ALA A 586 13.99 36.91 1.61
N GLY A 587 13.02 37.79 1.95
CA GLY A 587 13.28 39.01 2.70
C GLY A 587 14.33 39.95 2.10
N GLY A 588 14.40 40.06 0.76
CA GLY A 588 15.40 40.85 0.05
C GLY A 588 16.68 40.09 -0.33
N VAL A 589 16.90 38.90 0.20
CA VAL A 589 18.02 38.02 -0.19
C VAL A 589 17.69 37.26 -1.47
N LEU A 590 18.66 37.19 -2.38
CA LEU A 590 18.61 36.39 -3.60
C LEU A 590 19.73 35.35 -3.57
N GLU A 591 19.33 34.07 -3.62
CA GLU A 591 20.28 32.97 -3.66
C GLU A 591 20.17 32.19 -4.98
N HIS A 592 21.33 31.79 -5.50
CA HIS A 592 21.47 30.84 -6.59
C HIS A 592 22.15 29.60 -6.05
N LEU A 593 21.38 28.50 -5.92
CA LEU A 593 21.81 27.30 -5.23
C LEU A 593 21.87 26.08 -6.15
N ARG A 594 22.87 25.27 -5.96
CA ARG A 594 22.98 23.91 -6.47
C ARG A 594 22.99 22.95 -5.29
N MET A 595 22.14 21.94 -5.34
CA MET A 595 22.03 20.97 -4.24
C MET A 595 22.13 19.55 -4.77
N ARG A 596 22.66 18.66 -3.93
CA ARG A 596 22.73 17.22 -4.22
C ARG A 596 22.64 16.39 -2.96
N TRP A 597 21.87 15.30 -3.03
CA TRP A 597 21.82 14.24 -2.00
C TRP A 597 21.33 12.92 -2.61
N SER A 598 21.27 11.86 -1.80
CA SER A 598 20.65 10.59 -2.17
C SER A 598 19.48 10.28 -1.25
N LEU A 599 18.38 9.79 -1.81
CA LEU A 599 17.24 9.26 -1.07
C LEU A 599 17.47 7.81 -0.60
N GLN A 600 18.41 7.08 -1.22
CA GLN A 600 18.70 5.67 -0.93
C GLN A 600 19.91 5.48 0.00
N VAL A 601 20.41 6.54 0.62
CA VAL A 601 21.52 6.46 1.58
C VAL A 601 21.01 6.84 2.96
N ARG A 602 21.21 5.96 3.94
CA ARG A 602 20.86 6.20 5.34
C ARG A 602 21.69 7.36 5.89
N ALA A 603 21.04 8.26 6.64
CA ALA A 603 21.65 9.49 7.17
C ALA A 603 22.42 10.32 6.12
N ALA A 604 21.93 10.33 4.88
CA ALA A 604 22.56 11.09 3.79
C ALA A 604 22.71 12.55 4.15
N MET A 605 23.81 13.14 3.69
CA MET A 605 24.02 14.59 3.73
C MET A 605 23.59 15.23 2.42
N ALA A 606 22.96 16.39 2.50
CA ALA A 606 22.74 17.29 1.37
C ALA A 606 23.87 18.29 1.31
N ASP A 607 24.58 18.33 0.18
CA ASP A 607 25.54 19.40 -0.13
C ASP A 607 24.81 20.54 -0.82
N ILE A 608 25.13 21.77 -0.43
CA ILE A 608 24.53 23.00 -0.93
C ILE A 608 25.66 23.96 -1.32
N ASP A 609 25.76 24.25 -2.60
CA ASP A 609 26.75 25.16 -3.17
C ASP A 609 26.07 26.30 -3.91
N GLY A 610 26.63 27.50 -3.86
CA GLY A 610 26.09 28.62 -4.61
C GLY A 610 26.54 29.97 -4.13
N HIS A 611 25.66 30.97 -4.25
CA HIS A 611 25.89 32.35 -3.83
C HIS A 611 24.61 32.93 -3.23
N ALA A 612 24.78 33.75 -2.19
CA ALA A 612 23.76 34.57 -1.58
C ALA A 612 24.17 36.03 -1.67
N ASP A 613 23.44 36.85 -2.43
CA ASP A 613 23.79 38.26 -2.73
C ASP A 613 25.27 38.44 -3.08
N GLY A 614 25.78 37.57 -3.95
CA GLY A 614 27.17 37.58 -4.40
C GLY A 614 28.19 36.94 -3.45
N ARG A 615 27.83 36.61 -2.20
CA ARG A 615 28.73 35.93 -1.25
C ARG A 615 28.74 34.42 -1.54
N PRO A 616 29.89 33.75 -1.63
CA PRO A 616 29.96 32.30 -1.78
C PRO A 616 29.26 31.58 -0.62
N LEU A 617 28.38 30.63 -0.96
CA LEU A 617 27.70 29.76 -0.02
C LEU A 617 28.15 28.32 -0.29
N HIS A 618 28.72 27.70 0.74
CA HIS A 618 29.11 26.29 0.75
C HIS A 618 28.68 25.68 2.08
N ALA A 619 27.64 24.88 2.05
CA ALA A 619 27.05 24.35 3.27
C ALA A 619 26.61 22.89 3.10
N HIS A 620 26.37 22.22 4.22
CA HIS A 620 25.84 20.88 4.25
C HIS A 620 24.84 20.72 5.39
N MET A 621 23.87 19.84 5.21
CA MET A 621 22.89 19.49 6.22
C MET A 621 22.49 18.02 6.08
N LEU A 622 21.87 17.46 7.12
CA LEU A 622 21.23 16.16 6.97
C LEU A 622 20.15 16.28 5.89
N ALA A 623 20.15 15.40 4.88
CA ALA A 623 19.23 15.47 3.76
C ALA A 623 17.77 15.41 4.24
N PRO A 624 16.92 16.34 3.81
CA PRO A 624 15.55 16.43 4.26
C PRO A 624 14.64 15.39 3.63
#